data_c4bf00f3fbe5204598d59320ee50d352
#
_entry.id   c4bf00f3fbe5204598d59320ee50d352
#
_cell.length_a   1.000
_cell.length_b   1.000
_cell.length_c   1.000
_cell.angle_alpha   90.00
_cell.angle_beta   90.00
_cell.angle_gamma   90.00
#
_symmetry.space_group_name_H-M   'P 1'
#
loop_
_entity.id
_entity.type
_entity.pdbx_description
1 polymer ?
#
loop_
_entity_poly.entity_id
_entity_poly.type
_entity_poly.pdbx_seq_one_letter_code
_entity_poly.pdbx_strand_id
1 'polypeptide(L)'
;MRHLQAIPVHYDMGDRNGNDADGDGRIEFDCSSAVSYALEINLNNNTETLQQVLPTIGYPKIFDGVDGTFDARHGDVVIWAPRDGSSSLGSFGHILIMTGENTAIHCNYGMDGVSENDYNYIWDLNGRPREIVFRESGTPVPTPAQSEFDRELDVNTRLNKSDKPYYEGTLTTDYYVEAGPRIDSQDKEFLPAGTRVRVYEKLNGWARINHPDSAQWVEDKYLDDCVDM
;
A
#
# COMPACT_ATOMS: atom_id res chain seq x y z
N MET A 1 6.53 -2.62 4.82
CA MET A 1 6.70 -4.03 5.23
C MET A 1 7.13 -4.21 6.70
N ARG A 2 8.20 -3.60 7.20
CA ARG A 2 8.61 -3.78 8.62
C ARG A 2 7.54 -3.33 9.63
N HIS A 3 6.75 -2.31 9.31
CA HIS A 3 5.62 -1.92 10.14
C HIS A 3 4.57 -3.04 10.19
N LEU A 4 4.24 -3.65 9.05
CA LEU A 4 3.30 -4.78 8.99
C LEU A 4 3.81 -6.02 9.74
N GLN A 5 5.13 -6.24 9.78
CA GLN A 5 5.73 -7.32 10.57
C GLN A 5 5.54 -7.12 12.09
N ALA A 6 5.37 -5.88 12.53
CA ALA A 6 5.27 -5.51 13.94
C ALA A 6 3.81 -5.50 14.47
N ILE A 7 2.83 -5.74 13.63
CA ILE A 7 1.40 -5.75 13.97
C ILE A 7 0.77 -7.09 13.57
N PRO A 8 -0.38 -7.46 14.16
CA PRO A 8 -1.09 -8.67 13.79
C PRO A 8 -1.59 -8.60 12.33
N VAL A 9 -1.02 -9.41 11.47
CA VAL A 9 -1.43 -9.54 10.06
C VAL A 9 -1.85 -10.98 9.80
N HIS A 10 -2.95 -11.16 9.10
CA HIS A 10 -3.43 -12.42 8.55
C HIS A 10 -3.22 -12.45 7.04
N TYR A 11 -2.78 -13.60 6.50
CA TYR A 11 -2.63 -13.77 5.06
C TYR A 11 -3.96 -14.19 4.43
N ASP A 12 -4.58 -13.31 3.69
CA ASP A 12 -5.80 -13.60 2.95
C ASP A 12 -5.74 -13.09 1.51
N MET A 13 -6.08 -13.96 0.54
CA MET A 13 -6.16 -13.60 -0.89
C MET A 13 -7.55 -13.08 -1.29
N GLY A 14 -8.57 -13.36 -0.51
CA GLY A 14 -9.94 -12.94 -0.75
C GLY A 14 -10.23 -11.56 -0.18
N ASP A 15 -9.86 -11.35 1.08
CA ASP A 15 -9.92 -10.07 1.76
C ASP A 15 -8.51 -9.57 2.05
N ARG A 16 -8.07 -8.57 1.30
CA ARG A 16 -6.66 -8.15 1.24
C ARG A 16 -6.50 -6.63 1.29
N ASN A 17 -7.45 -5.98 1.94
CA ASN A 17 -7.56 -4.51 1.92
C ASN A 17 -6.90 -3.83 3.12
N GLY A 18 -6.24 -4.58 4.00
CA GLY A 18 -5.57 -4.04 5.18
C GLY A 18 -6.52 -3.64 6.30
N ASN A 19 -7.69 -4.26 6.35
CA ASN A 19 -8.69 -4.16 7.41
C ASN A 19 -8.86 -5.53 8.08
N ASP A 20 -9.48 -5.56 9.25
CA ASP A 20 -9.89 -6.77 9.97
C ASP A 20 -11.34 -7.10 9.55
N ALA A 21 -11.49 -7.84 8.45
CA ALA A 21 -12.80 -8.08 7.85
C ALA A 21 -13.60 -9.18 8.57
N ASP A 22 -12.93 -10.15 9.17
CA ASP A 22 -13.56 -11.25 9.89
C ASP A 22 -13.67 -11.00 11.40
N GLY A 23 -13.05 -9.92 11.92
CA GLY A 23 -13.14 -9.48 13.31
C GLY A 23 -12.28 -10.30 14.27
N ASP A 24 -11.22 -10.95 13.78
CA ASP A 24 -10.29 -11.76 14.60
C ASP A 24 -9.20 -10.93 15.30
N GLY A 25 -9.14 -9.61 15.02
CA GLY A 25 -8.16 -8.67 15.56
C GLY A 25 -6.87 -8.61 14.76
N ARG A 26 -6.86 -9.16 13.54
CA ARG A 26 -5.73 -9.16 12.61
C ARG A 26 -6.16 -8.48 11.31
N ILE A 27 -5.27 -7.77 10.67
CA ILE A 27 -5.57 -7.13 9.39
C ILE A 27 -5.14 -8.01 8.21
N GLU A 28 -5.99 -8.11 7.20
CA GLU A 28 -5.76 -9.01 6.07
C GLU A 28 -4.94 -8.35 4.96
N PHE A 29 -3.91 -9.07 4.55
CA PHE A 29 -3.12 -8.79 3.36
C PHE A 29 -2.75 -10.07 2.63
N ASP A 30 -2.64 -9.99 1.31
CA ASP A 30 -1.85 -10.95 0.54
C ASP A 30 -0.43 -10.40 0.25
N CYS A 31 0.38 -11.14 -0.49
CA CYS A 31 1.74 -10.72 -0.82
C CYS A 31 1.76 -9.40 -1.60
N SER A 32 0.85 -9.21 -2.54
CA SER A 32 0.83 -8.05 -3.44
C SER A 32 0.22 -6.81 -2.79
N SER A 33 -0.81 -6.96 -1.99
CA SER A 33 -1.41 -5.84 -1.26
C SER A 33 -0.50 -5.35 -0.13
N ALA A 34 0.23 -6.24 0.56
CA ALA A 34 1.22 -5.86 1.56
C ALA A 34 2.39 -5.05 0.95
N VAL A 35 2.88 -5.44 -0.23
CA VAL A 35 3.89 -4.65 -0.95
C VAL A 35 3.31 -3.34 -1.45
N SER A 36 2.09 -3.36 -1.99
CA SER A 36 1.39 -2.13 -2.41
C SER A 36 1.21 -1.15 -1.25
N TYR A 37 0.84 -1.65 -0.07
CA TYR A 37 0.78 -0.85 1.16
C TYR A 37 2.14 -0.24 1.51
N ALA A 38 3.21 -1.04 1.44
CA ALA A 38 4.55 -0.58 1.76
C ALA A 38 5.09 0.47 0.79
N LEU A 39 4.61 0.46 -0.46
CA LEU A 39 4.96 1.42 -1.50
C LEU A 39 3.95 2.58 -1.59
N GLU A 40 2.95 2.61 -0.73
CA GLU A 40 1.88 3.63 -0.69
C GLU A 40 1.11 3.75 -2.02
N ILE A 41 0.82 2.62 -2.66
CA ILE A 41 0.07 2.53 -3.91
C ILE A 41 -1.23 1.72 -3.73
N ASN A 42 -2.05 1.65 -4.77
CA ASN A 42 -3.35 0.99 -4.73
C ASN A 42 -3.24 -0.48 -4.28
N LEU A 43 -3.94 -0.86 -3.20
CA LEU A 43 -3.93 -2.21 -2.63
C LEU A 43 -4.54 -3.28 -3.56
N ASN A 44 -5.37 -2.88 -4.53
CA ASN A 44 -5.96 -3.79 -5.51
C ASN A 44 -4.96 -4.32 -6.55
N ASN A 45 -3.72 -3.84 -6.53
CA ASN A 45 -2.67 -4.39 -7.38
C ASN A 45 -2.43 -5.87 -7.07
N ASN A 46 -2.13 -6.62 -8.11
CA ASN A 46 -1.68 -8.01 -8.05
C ASN A 46 -0.29 -8.12 -8.70
N THR A 47 0.30 -9.30 -8.71
CA THR A 47 1.64 -9.53 -9.26
C THR A 47 1.77 -9.19 -10.75
N GLU A 48 0.70 -9.24 -11.54
CA GLU A 48 0.71 -8.83 -12.96
C GLU A 48 0.64 -7.30 -13.10
N THR A 49 -0.30 -6.66 -12.39
CA THR A 49 -0.44 -5.21 -12.46
C THR A 49 0.76 -4.49 -11.89
N LEU A 50 1.39 -5.04 -10.84
CA LEU A 50 2.60 -4.48 -10.24
C LEU A 50 3.79 -4.46 -11.22
N GLN A 51 3.90 -5.41 -12.14
CA GLN A 51 4.93 -5.35 -13.18
C GLN A 51 4.79 -4.12 -14.10
N GLN A 52 3.58 -3.60 -14.24
CA GLN A 52 3.30 -2.38 -15.02
C GLN A 52 3.38 -1.11 -14.17
N VAL A 53 2.94 -1.16 -12.92
CA VAL A 53 2.91 -0.01 -12.01
C VAL A 53 4.30 0.34 -11.49
N LEU A 54 5.11 -0.63 -11.09
CA LEU A 54 6.44 -0.40 -10.51
C LEU A 54 7.33 0.52 -11.37
N PRO A 55 7.44 0.33 -12.70
CA PRO A 55 8.22 1.25 -13.53
C PRO A 55 7.70 2.69 -13.52
N THR A 56 6.38 2.89 -13.36
CA THR A 56 5.78 4.24 -13.37
C THR A 56 6.02 5.01 -12.08
N ILE A 57 6.34 4.33 -11.00
CA ILE A 57 6.64 4.92 -9.68
C ILE A 57 8.13 4.94 -9.35
N GLY A 58 8.99 4.78 -10.34
CA GLY A 58 10.43 4.88 -10.16
C GLY A 58 11.17 3.58 -9.87
N TYR A 59 10.54 2.43 -10.08
CA TYR A 59 11.14 1.10 -9.97
C TYR A 59 11.26 0.43 -11.35
N PRO A 60 12.22 0.82 -12.21
CA PRO A 60 12.45 0.13 -13.46
C PRO A 60 12.81 -1.33 -13.24
N LYS A 61 12.41 -2.17 -14.20
CA LYS A 61 12.81 -3.57 -14.22
C LYS A 61 14.30 -3.69 -14.52
N ILE A 62 15.05 -4.36 -13.65
CA ILE A 62 16.50 -4.54 -13.77
C ILE A 62 16.91 -5.97 -14.12
N PHE A 63 16.05 -6.95 -13.84
CA PHE A 63 16.29 -8.36 -14.12
C PHE A 63 14.99 -9.08 -14.47
N ASP A 64 15.07 -10.07 -15.33
CA ASP A 64 13.96 -10.93 -15.71
C ASP A 64 14.52 -12.25 -16.24
N GLY A 65 14.45 -13.32 -15.45
CA GLY A 65 15.08 -14.57 -15.82
C GLY A 65 14.75 -15.75 -14.94
N VAL A 66 15.20 -16.92 -15.41
CA VAL A 66 15.19 -18.19 -14.67
C VAL A 66 16.64 -18.64 -14.47
N ASP A 67 16.95 -19.18 -13.29
CA ASP A 67 18.30 -19.67 -12.94
C ASP A 67 19.42 -18.63 -13.11
N GLY A 68 19.04 -17.34 -13.07
CA GLY A 68 19.97 -16.24 -13.07
C GLY A 68 20.32 -15.80 -11.67
N THR A 69 21.35 -14.97 -11.58
CA THR A 69 21.69 -14.25 -10.35
C THR A 69 21.60 -12.76 -10.63
N PHE A 70 20.91 -12.04 -9.78
CA PHE A 70 20.98 -10.59 -9.76
C PHE A 70 21.71 -10.13 -8.49
N ASP A 71 22.37 -9.00 -8.58
CA ASP A 71 23.03 -8.34 -7.44
C ASP A 71 21.93 -7.74 -6.55
N ALA A 72 21.40 -8.52 -5.61
CA ALA A 72 20.29 -8.13 -4.77
C ALA A 72 20.69 -7.01 -3.81
N ARG A 73 19.82 -6.01 -3.68
CA ARG A 73 20.01 -4.86 -2.79
C ARG A 73 18.79 -4.63 -1.93
N HIS A 74 19.01 -4.05 -0.77
CA HIS A 74 17.91 -3.59 0.07
C HIS A 74 16.98 -2.66 -0.72
N GLY A 75 15.68 -2.95 -0.67
CA GLY A 75 14.65 -2.20 -1.38
C GLY A 75 14.29 -2.75 -2.77
N ASP A 76 15.03 -3.73 -3.31
CA ASP A 76 14.61 -4.40 -4.55
C ASP A 76 13.28 -5.09 -4.34
N VAL A 77 12.36 -4.88 -5.29
CA VAL A 77 11.08 -5.58 -5.34
C VAL A 77 11.21 -6.76 -6.30
N VAL A 78 10.97 -7.96 -5.81
CA VAL A 78 11.07 -9.19 -6.61
C VAL A 78 9.70 -9.82 -6.78
N ILE A 79 9.30 -10.05 -8.01
CA ILE A 79 8.11 -10.82 -8.35
C ILE A 79 8.56 -12.20 -8.83
N TRP A 80 8.03 -13.23 -8.21
CA TRP A 80 8.14 -14.60 -8.66
C TRP A 80 7.01 -14.93 -9.61
N ALA A 81 7.34 -15.61 -10.69
CA ALA A 81 6.41 -16.09 -11.71
C ALA A 81 6.73 -17.52 -12.11
N PRO A 82 5.81 -18.25 -12.76
CA PRO A 82 6.12 -19.56 -13.30
C PRO A 82 7.30 -19.53 -14.28
N ARG A 83 8.14 -20.57 -14.22
CA ARG A 83 9.37 -20.69 -15.03
C ARG A 83 9.11 -20.72 -16.52
N ASP A 84 7.93 -21.21 -16.94
CA ASP A 84 7.51 -21.29 -18.34
C ASP A 84 7.03 -19.95 -18.93
N GLY A 85 7.04 -18.88 -18.11
CA GLY A 85 6.61 -17.55 -18.52
C GLY A 85 5.09 -17.35 -18.52
N SER A 86 4.34 -18.29 -17.98
CA SER A 86 2.90 -18.11 -17.77
C SER A 86 2.60 -17.07 -16.68
N SER A 87 1.33 -16.75 -16.50
CA SER A 87 0.87 -15.68 -15.60
C SER A 87 1.29 -15.91 -14.15
N SER A 88 1.70 -14.85 -13.49
CA SER A 88 1.99 -14.80 -12.04
C SER A 88 0.75 -14.55 -11.17
N LEU A 89 -0.46 -14.64 -11.72
CA LEU A 89 -1.70 -14.42 -10.96
C LEU A 89 -2.00 -15.55 -9.97
N GLY A 90 -2.62 -15.19 -8.88
CA GLY A 90 -3.08 -16.12 -7.86
C GLY A 90 -1.91 -16.84 -7.16
N SER A 91 -2.09 -18.11 -6.86
CA SER A 91 -1.10 -18.94 -6.16
C SER A 91 0.17 -19.26 -6.97
N PHE A 92 0.21 -18.89 -8.25
CA PHE A 92 1.37 -19.11 -9.11
C PHE A 92 2.40 -17.99 -9.04
N GLY A 93 2.04 -16.86 -8.46
CA GLY A 93 2.91 -15.72 -8.28
C GLY A 93 3.14 -15.37 -6.84
N HIS A 94 4.25 -14.69 -6.57
CA HIS A 94 4.55 -14.14 -5.27
C HIS A 94 5.33 -12.83 -5.44
N ILE A 95 5.30 -11.97 -4.42
CA ILE A 95 6.08 -10.74 -4.42
C ILE A 95 6.68 -10.50 -3.04
N LEU A 96 7.90 -9.98 -3.02
CA LEU A 96 8.66 -9.71 -1.82
C LEU A 96 9.57 -8.49 -2.01
N ILE A 97 10.08 -7.95 -0.91
CA ILE A 97 11.07 -6.86 -0.91
C ILE A 97 12.37 -7.37 -0.27
N MET A 98 13.48 -7.20 -0.97
CA MET A 98 14.80 -7.54 -0.43
C MET A 98 15.15 -6.61 0.74
N THR A 99 15.61 -7.17 1.83
CA THR A 99 16.10 -6.45 3.02
C THR A 99 17.61 -6.53 3.16
N GLY A 100 18.25 -7.28 2.29
CA GLY A 100 19.69 -7.46 2.19
C GLY A 100 20.07 -8.28 0.96
N GLU A 101 21.32 -8.67 0.85
CA GLU A 101 21.82 -9.48 -0.29
C GLU A 101 21.15 -10.86 -0.39
N ASN A 102 20.77 -11.43 0.74
CA ASN A 102 20.13 -12.76 0.82
C ASN A 102 19.00 -12.81 1.84
N THR A 103 18.34 -11.71 2.11
CA THR A 103 17.19 -11.66 3.01
C THR A 103 16.04 -10.91 2.35
N ALA A 104 14.82 -11.39 2.55
CA ALA A 104 13.62 -10.78 2.00
C ALA A 104 12.47 -10.77 2.99
N ILE A 105 11.67 -9.72 2.96
CA ILE A 105 10.45 -9.56 3.75
C ILE A 105 9.23 -9.66 2.84
N HIS A 106 8.26 -10.48 3.26
CA HIS A 106 7.05 -10.72 2.48
C HIS A 106 5.86 -11.09 3.37
N CYS A 107 4.65 -10.84 2.89
CA CYS A 107 3.43 -11.41 3.44
C CYS A 107 3.19 -12.76 2.77
N ASN A 108 3.04 -13.83 3.53
CA ASN A 108 2.99 -15.17 2.99
C ASN A 108 2.07 -16.11 3.78
N TYR A 109 1.50 -17.07 3.06
CA TYR A 109 0.58 -18.06 3.61
C TYR A 109 1.24 -18.97 4.66
N GLY A 110 2.51 -19.34 4.46
CA GLY A 110 3.20 -20.30 5.33
C GLY A 110 3.42 -19.81 6.76
N MET A 111 3.58 -18.50 6.94
CA MET A 111 3.72 -17.84 8.24
C MET A 111 2.45 -17.10 8.66
N ASP A 112 1.41 -17.18 7.83
CA ASP A 112 0.13 -16.52 8.05
C ASP A 112 0.29 -15.04 8.41
N GLY A 113 1.08 -14.32 7.61
CA GLY A 113 1.40 -12.91 7.84
C GLY A 113 2.74 -12.49 7.26
N VAL A 114 3.34 -11.46 7.85
CA VAL A 114 4.60 -10.87 7.37
C VAL A 114 5.80 -11.47 8.09
N SER A 115 6.73 -12.04 7.32
CA SER A 115 7.99 -12.59 7.82
C SER A 115 9.19 -12.11 7.01
N GLU A 116 10.38 -12.15 7.63
CA GLU A 116 11.66 -11.97 6.96
C GLU A 116 12.38 -13.32 6.92
N ASN A 117 12.85 -13.71 5.74
CA ASN A 117 13.38 -15.03 5.49
C ASN A 117 14.69 -14.96 4.68
N ASP A 118 15.50 -16.02 4.75
CA ASP A 118 16.60 -16.25 3.81
C ASP A 118 16.02 -16.42 2.41
N TYR A 119 16.44 -15.56 1.48
CA TYR A 119 15.88 -15.48 0.13
C TYR A 119 16.16 -16.76 -0.68
N ASN A 120 17.40 -17.23 -0.66
CA ASN A 120 17.79 -18.42 -1.43
C ASN A 120 17.05 -19.66 -0.93
N TYR A 121 16.89 -19.77 0.41
CA TYR A 121 16.16 -20.88 1.00
C TYR A 121 14.69 -20.89 0.56
N ILE A 122 14.00 -19.77 0.65
CA ILE A 122 12.57 -19.72 0.25
C ILE A 122 12.41 -19.84 -1.26
N TRP A 123 13.35 -19.35 -2.07
CA TRP A 123 13.33 -19.49 -3.53
C TRP A 123 13.51 -20.96 -3.94
N ASP A 124 14.48 -21.70 -3.34
CA ASP A 124 14.66 -23.14 -3.54
C ASP A 124 13.42 -23.93 -3.12
N LEU A 125 12.86 -23.62 -1.96
CA LEU A 125 11.67 -24.28 -1.41
C LEU A 125 10.45 -24.13 -2.34
N ASN A 126 10.35 -23.01 -3.06
CA ASN A 126 9.27 -22.72 -4.01
C ASN A 126 9.60 -23.17 -5.45
N GLY A 127 10.60 -24.04 -5.64
CA GLY A 127 10.91 -24.63 -6.94
C GLY A 127 11.66 -23.72 -7.88
N ARG A 128 12.39 -22.74 -7.35
CA ARG A 128 13.20 -21.78 -8.12
C ARG A 128 12.38 -21.06 -9.21
N PRO A 129 11.35 -20.28 -8.82
CA PRO A 129 10.53 -19.57 -9.78
C PRO A 129 11.35 -18.60 -10.64
N ARG A 130 10.79 -18.17 -11.77
CA ARG A 130 11.31 -17.05 -12.55
C ARG A 130 11.28 -15.79 -11.68
N GLU A 131 12.35 -15.01 -11.74
CA GLU A 131 12.52 -13.78 -10.97
C GLU A 131 12.38 -12.57 -11.89
N ILE A 132 11.52 -11.65 -11.52
CA ILE A 132 11.34 -10.36 -12.19
C ILE A 132 11.65 -9.29 -11.13
N VAL A 133 12.78 -8.58 -11.30
CA VAL A 133 13.31 -7.68 -10.27
C VAL A 133 13.19 -6.24 -10.69
N PHE A 134 12.70 -5.44 -9.78
CA PHE A 134 12.54 -4.00 -9.92
C PHE A 134 13.36 -3.29 -8.83
N ARG A 135 14.05 -2.22 -9.21
CA ARG A 135 14.89 -1.44 -8.27
C ARG A 135 14.54 0.02 -8.35
N GLU A 136 14.46 0.66 -7.20
CA GLU A 136 14.30 2.10 -7.14
C GLU A 136 15.43 2.81 -7.90
N SER A 137 15.07 3.61 -8.89
CA SER A 137 16.04 4.47 -9.55
C SER A 137 16.30 5.65 -8.62
N GLY A 138 17.54 5.86 -8.22
CA GLY A 138 17.94 7.04 -7.43
C GLY A 138 17.73 8.38 -8.15
N THR A 139 17.19 8.37 -9.35
CA THR A 139 16.73 9.52 -10.10
C THR A 139 15.21 9.53 -10.01
N PRO A 140 14.56 10.60 -9.55
CA PRO A 140 13.11 10.72 -9.66
C PRO A 140 12.75 10.46 -11.14
N VAL A 141 12.05 9.36 -11.43
CA VAL A 141 11.47 9.19 -12.76
C VAL A 141 10.49 10.35 -12.91
N PRO A 142 10.60 11.19 -13.96
CA PRO A 142 9.53 12.13 -14.25
C PRO A 142 8.29 11.26 -14.41
N THR A 143 7.36 11.36 -13.50
CA THR A 143 6.04 10.74 -13.62
C THR A 143 5.55 11.05 -15.04
N PRO A 144 5.17 10.03 -15.86
CA PRO A 144 4.57 10.30 -17.15
C PRO A 144 3.53 11.37 -16.92
N ALA A 145 3.51 12.44 -17.73
CA ALA A 145 2.65 13.59 -17.49
C ALA A 145 1.27 13.06 -17.13
N GLN A 146 0.98 13.01 -15.85
CA GLN A 146 -0.33 12.68 -15.34
C GLN A 146 -1.28 13.65 -16.04
N SER A 147 -2.40 13.16 -16.57
CA SER A 147 -3.42 14.02 -17.09
C SER A 147 -3.73 15.08 -16.02
N GLU A 148 -4.13 16.27 -16.42
CA GLU A 148 -4.51 17.31 -15.45
C GLU A 148 -5.50 16.76 -14.42
N PHE A 149 -6.35 15.82 -14.84
CA PHE A 149 -7.29 15.09 -13.99
C PHE A 149 -6.60 14.19 -12.93
N ASP A 150 -5.52 13.46 -13.29
CA ASP A 150 -4.77 12.63 -12.34
C ASP A 150 -3.93 13.49 -11.38
N ARG A 151 -3.46 14.67 -11.82
CA ARG A 151 -2.81 15.66 -10.95
C ARG A 151 -3.77 16.28 -9.94
N GLU A 152 -5.00 16.55 -10.38
CA GLU A 152 -6.05 17.06 -9.51
C GLU A 152 -6.45 16.03 -8.45
N LEU A 153 -6.51 14.74 -8.82
CA LEU A 153 -6.75 13.63 -7.89
C LEU A 153 -5.58 13.43 -6.91
N ASP A 154 -4.33 13.54 -7.36
CA ASP A 154 -3.15 13.32 -6.52
C ASP A 154 -2.93 14.46 -5.52
N VAL A 155 -3.16 15.71 -5.94
CA VAL A 155 -3.15 16.87 -5.04
C VAL A 155 -4.27 16.78 -4.00
N ASN A 156 -5.42 16.18 -4.34
CA ASN A 156 -6.53 15.97 -3.42
C ASN A 156 -6.38 14.76 -2.49
N THR A 157 -5.51 13.81 -2.79
CA THR A 157 -5.33 12.59 -1.98
C THR A 157 -4.25 12.72 -0.92
N ARG A 158 -3.32 13.66 -1.04
CA ARG A 158 -2.24 13.84 -0.05
C ARG A 158 -1.95 15.32 0.21
N LEU A 159 -2.41 15.81 1.35
CA LEU A 159 -2.00 17.08 1.91
C LEU A 159 -1.19 16.81 3.18
N ASN A 160 0.05 17.29 3.22
CA ASN A 160 0.88 17.14 4.42
C ASN A 160 0.21 17.83 5.61
N LYS A 161 0.48 17.34 6.82
CA LYS A 161 0.00 17.98 8.04
C LYS A 161 0.36 19.46 8.06
N SER A 162 -0.61 20.32 8.33
CA SER A 162 -0.46 21.78 8.37
C SER A 162 -1.03 22.34 9.67
N ASP A 163 -0.42 23.41 10.19
CA ASP A 163 -0.92 24.14 11.35
C ASP A 163 -2.16 25.01 11.04
N LYS A 164 -2.42 25.20 9.75
CA LYS A 164 -3.62 25.91 9.26
C LYS A 164 -4.47 24.95 8.45
N PRO A 165 -5.79 25.07 8.50
CA PRO A 165 -6.65 24.26 7.65
C PRO A 165 -6.41 24.58 6.18
N TYR A 166 -6.46 23.57 5.34
CA TYR A 166 -6.40 23.70 3.88
C TYR A 166 -7.74 24.18 3.34
N TYR A 167 -8.83 23.59 3.83
CA TYR A 167 -10.19 23.93 3.43
C TYR A 167 -11.21 23.49 4.49
N GLU A 168 -12.45 23.93 4.33
CA GLU A 168 -13.62 23.40 5.03
C GLU A 168 -14.39 22.46 4.09
N GLY A 169 -14.71 21.26 4.57
CA GLY A 169 -15.57 20.30 3.89
C GLY A 169 -16.85 20.03 4.69
N THR A 170 -17.86 19.51 4.04
CA THR A 170 -19.13 19.13 4.65
C THR A 170 -19.31 17.61 4.53
N LEU A 171 -19.64 16.94 5.61
CA LEU A 171 -19.93 15.50 5.59
C LEU A 171 -21.20 15.21 4.80
N THR A 172 -21.11 14.32 3.82
CA THR A 172 -22.23 13.90 2.96
C THR A 172 -23.11 12.80 3.57
N THR A 173 -22.61 12.14 4.63
CA THR A 173 -23.30 11.07 5.36
C THR A 173 -23.03 11.17 6.86
N ASP A 174 -23.86 10.49 7.65
CA ASP A 174 -23.58 10.25 9.05
C ASP A 174 -22.28 9.44 9.18
N TYR A 175 -21.37 9.85 10.09
CA TYR A 175 -20.06 9.24 10.20
C TYR A 175 -19.56 9.15 11.63
N TYR A 176 -18.93 8.03 11.97
CA TYR A 176 -18.15 7.87 13.18
C TYR A 176 -16.69 8.24 12.87
N VAL A 177 -16.20 9.28 13.52
CA VAL A 177 -14.84 9.78 13.34
C VAL A 177 -13.84 8.75 13.88
N GLU A 178 -12.86 8.42 13.07
CA GLU A 178 -11.84 7.43 13.39
C GLU A 178 -10.67 8.02 14.18
N ALA A 179 -10.00 7.20 14.98
CA ALA A 179 -8.80 7.60 15.74
C ALA A 179 -7.53 7.68 14.87
N GLY A 180 -7.58 7.20 13.65
CA GLY A 180 -6.47 7.17 12.69
C GLY A 180 -6.99 7.09 11.26
N PRO A 181 -6.13 7.21 10.24
CA PRO A 181 -6.52 7.16 8.85
C PRO A 181 -6.76 5.71 8.37
N ARG A 182 -7.71 5.03 9.00
CA ARG A 182 -8.10 3.65 8.71
C ARG A 182 -9.45 3.31 9.37
N ILE A 183 -10.23 2.45 8.75
CA ILE A 183 -11.59 2.06 9.18
C ILE A 183 -11.61 1.30 10.51
N ASP A 184 -10.56 0.56 10.84
CA ASP A 184 -10.44 -0.25 12.06
C ASP A 184 -9.90 0.53 13.26
N SER A 185 -9.75 1.83 13.14
CA SER A 185 -9.36 2.66 14.26
C SER A 185 -10.54 2.86 15.22
N GLN A 186 -10.23 3.03 16.49
CA GLN A 186 -11.27 3.21 17.49
C GLN A 186 -12.13 4.45 17.21
N ASP A 187 -13.45 4.28 17.09
CA ASP A 187 -14.42 5.37 16.95
C ASP A 187 -14.25 6.42 18.06
N LYS A 188 -14.20 7.68 17.68
CA LYS A 188 -14.04 8.80 18.63
C LYS A 188 -15.33 9.53 18.88
N GLU A 189 -16.04 9.89 17.83
CA GLU A 189 -17.17 10.79 17.90
C GLU A 189 -18.11 10.55 16.73
N PHE A 190 -19.40 10.63 16.95
CA PHE A 190 -20.40 10.61 15.90
C PHE A 190 -20.62 12.03 15.36
N LEU A 191 -20.50 12.19 14.04
CA LEU A 191 -20.81 13.42 13.32
C LEU A 191 -21.93 13.16 12.31
N PRO A 192 -23.06 13.90 12.40
CA PRO A 192 -24.16 13.74 11.43
C PRO A 192 -23.80 14.30 10.06
N ALA A 193 -24.47 13.82 9.02
CA ALA A 193 -24.43 14.41 7.69
C ALA A 193 -24.70 15.92 7.74
N GLY A 194 -24.02 16.70 6.92
CA GLY A 194 -24.07 18.17 6.94
C GLY A 194 -23.16 18.83 7.97
N THR A 195 -22.42 18.07 8.78
CA THR A 195 -21.42 18.64 9.68
C THR A 195 -20.26 19.24 8.88
N ARG A 196 -19.93 20.51 9.16
CA ARG A 196 -18.74 21.17 8.61
C ARG A 196 -17.52 20.84 9.42
N VAL A 197 -16.44 20.48 8.75
CA VAL A 197 -15.16 20.14 9.34
C VAL A 197 -14.03 20.90 8.64
N ARG A 198 -12.96 21.20 9.37
CA ARG A 198 -11.74 21.80 8.82
C ARG A 198 -10.71 20.72 8.58
N VAL A 199 -10.11 20.69 7.39
CA VAL A 199 -9.14 19.66 7.01
C VAL A 199 -7.73 20.21 7.16
N TYR A 200 -6.89 19.48 7.87
CA TYR A 200 -5.49 19.84 8.18
C TYR A 200 -4.46 18.89 7.58
N GLU A 201 -4.89 17.75 7.10
CA GLU A 201 -4.05 16.74 6.47
C GLU A 201 -4.92 15.82 5.60
N LYS A 202 -4.37 15.34 4.49
CA LYS A 202 -4.94 14.21 3.73
C LYS A 202 -3.90 13.12 3.57
N LEU A 203 -4.29 11.90 3.82
CA LEU A 203 -3.42 10.73 3.72
C LEU A 203 -4.23 9.52 3.26
N ASN A 204 -3.90 8.98 2.09
CA ASN A 204 -4.47 7.72 1.56
C ASN A 204 -6.01 7.64 1.59
N GLY A 205 -6.69 8.69 1.14
CA GLY A 205 -8.15 8.75 1.11
C GLY A 205 -8.80 9.14 2.46
N TRP A 206 -7.99 9.56 3.43
CA TRP A 206 -8.44 10.04 4.74
C TRP A 206 -8.11 11.50 4.95
N ALA A 207 -8.98 12.22 5.64
CA ALA A 207 -8.78 13.60 6.03
C ALA A 207 -8.72 13.73 7.56
N ARG A 208 -7.65 14.33 8.09
CA ARG A 208 -7.57 14.75 9.50
C ARG A 208 -8.37 16.02 9.67
N ILE A 209 -9.28 16.03 10.62
CA ILE A 209 -10.23 17.12 10.78
C ILE A 209 -10.10 17.85 12.11
N ASN A 210 -10.64 19.07 12.17
CA ASN A 210 -10.87 19.94 13.33
C ASN A 210 -9.63 20.55 13.98
N HIS A 211 -8.48 19.88 14.02
CA HIS A 211 -7.23 20.42 14.57
C HIS A 211 -6.02 19.68 13.97
N PRO A 212 -4.87 20.36 13.75
CA PRO A 212 -3.68 19.71 13.18
C PRO A 212 -3.13 18.53 13.99
N ASP A 213 -3.36 18.51 15.29
CA ASP A 213 -2.94 17.44 16.19
C ASP A 213 -4.10 16.53 16.64
N SER A 214 -5.28 16.68 16.02
CA SER A 214 -6.40 15.81 16.36
C SER A 214 -6.14 14.37 15.93
N ALA A 215 -6.63 13.43 16.73
CA ALA A 215 -6.77 12.04 16.31
C ALA A 215 -8.15 11.80 15.70
N GLN A 216 -8.66 12.77 14.92
CA GLN A 216 -9.97 12.71 14.29
C GLN A 216 -9.80 12.63 12.76
N TRP A 217 -10.22 11.50 12.20
CA TRP A 217 -10.11 11.22 10.78
C TRP A 217 -11.47 10.82 10.20
N VAL A 218 -11.71 11.25 8.97
CA VAL A 218 -12.87 10.85 8.18
C VAL A 218 -12.37 10.40 6.80
N GLU A 219 -13.10 9.48 6.17
CA GLU A 219 -12.79 9.15 4.78
C GLU A 219 -13.12 10.35 3.88
N ASP A 220 -12.14 10.75 3.07
CA ASP A 220 -12.21 11.92 2.20
C ASP A 220 -13.38 11.86 1.18
N LYS A 221 -13.75 10.66 0.75
CA LYS A 221 -14.90 10.42 -0.15
C LYS A 221 -16.26 10.88 0.40
N TYR A 222 -16.35 11.12 1.72
CA TYR A 222 -17.55 11.61 2.39
C TYR A 222 -17.50 13.11 2.69
N LEU A 223 -16.48 13.83 2.19
CA LEU A 223 -16.39 15.27 2.26
C LEU A 223 -16.77 15.89 0.93
N ASP A 224 -17.75 16.79 0.94
CA ASP A 224 -18.23 17.52 -0.21
C ASP A 224 -18.11 19.05 0.01
N ASP A 225 -18.16 19.82 -1.07
CA ASP A 225 -18.13 21.29 -1.03
C ASP A 225 -16.90 21.88 -0.32
N CYS A 226 -15.73 21.54 -0.80
CA CYS A 226 -14.48 22.15 -0.36
C CYS A 226 -14.45 23.64 -0.75
N VAL A 227 -14.44 24.51 0.25
CA VAL A 227 -14.21 25.94 0.05
C VAL A 227 -12.80 26.25 0.51
N ASP A 228 -11.94 26.68 -0.43
CA ASP A 228 -10.60 27.18 -0.13
C ASP A 228 -10.69 28.37 0.84
N MET A 229 -9.89 28.36 1.90
CA MET A 229 -9.85 29.38 2.92
C MET A 229 -8.74 30.40 2.70
#